data_ac1cfa229e802965b599b8bfd0db978f
#
_entry.id   ac1cfa229e802965b599b8bfd0db978f
#
_cell.length_a   1.000
_cell.length_b   1.000
_cell.length_c   1.000
_cell.angle_alpha   90.00
_cell.angle_beta   90.00
_cell.angle_gamma   90.00
#
_symmetry.space_group_name_H-M   'P 1'
#
loop_
_entity.id
_entity.type
_entity.pdbx_description
1 polymer ?
#
loop_
_entity_poly.entity_id
_entity_poly.type
_entity_poly.pdbx_seq_one_letter_code
_entity_poly.pdbx_strand_id
1 'polypeptide(L)'
;MSNLNEEVSIKLVGKITLLFPELEIDLQKQLEVKKCIDETLYDYEVHTKCTDLVTSDIEEKAQLYLACKKLEGLSKKTLYNYRLFLIKLNMYFNKPCSTISTMDLRMFLALMAKGKQASTVNSYITYLKNFFGWLQNEEYILKNPAAKLKQTKVPKVILQGYKAENLEKLREACITEKQKCLFELLDSTACRVSEIDNIKIEDINWTEQSIVVTGKGNKQRIVYFSTKAKLHMKAYIEDRTEGYIFLSDKAPHQHIEVRALQLILSNIKKRAGVTERVHCHKFRRTQATYLLNSGMTIQGVQKILGHTSPDTTQRYAQLSQENLKNEYKRLVV
;
A
#
# COMPACT_ATOMS: atom_id res chain seq x y z
N MET A 1 40.61 16.67 32.38
CA MET A 1 39.73 15.56 31.95
C MET A 1 40.16 14.35 32.73
N SER A 2 39.33 13.80 33.63
CA SER A 2 39.63 12.56 34.36
C SER A 2 39.77 11.42 33.33
N ASN A 3 40.89 10.70 33.42
CA ASN A 3 41.15 9.56 32.55
C ASN A 3 40.16 8.45 32.93
N LEU A 4 39.08 8.26 32.14
CA LEU A 4 38.06 7.25 32.42
C LEU A 4 38.64 5.83 32.53
N ASN A 5 39.75 5.56 31.84
CA ASN A 5 40.47 4.30 32.00
C ASN A 5 40.98 4.10 33.41
N GLU A 6 41.50 5.17 34.04
CA GLU A 6 41.99 5.14 35.40
C GLU A 6 40.86 4.91 36.44
N GLU A 7 39.71 5.57 36.24
CA GLU A 7 38.54 5.38 37.07
C GLU A 7 37.99 3.92 37.00
N VAL A 8 37.99 3.34 35.79
CA VAL A 8 37.58 1.94 35.59
C VAL A 8 38.57 0.98 36.19
N SER A 9 39.88 1.25 36.08
CA SER A 9 40.94 0.44 36.68
C SER A 9 40.78 0.39 38.19
N ILE A 10 40.61 1.54 38.84
CA ILE A 10 40.38 1.63 40.28
C ILE A 10 39.14 0.85 40.73
N LYS A 11 38.02 0.99 40.02
CA LYS A 11 36.78 0.26 40.30
C LYS A 11 36.93 -1.26 40.12
N LEU A 12 37.69 -1.70 39.14
CA LEU A 12 37.98 -3.13 38.92
C LEU A 12 38.84 -3.69 40.04
N VAL A 13 39.91 -3.00 40.43
CA VAL A 13 40.75 -3.42 41.57
C VAL A 13 39.91 -3.56 42.83
N GLY A 14 39.06 -2.56 43.15
CA GLY A 14 38.18 -2.62 44.31
C GLY A 14 37.22 -3.81 44.29
N LYS A 15 36.64 -4.13 43.15
CA LYS A 15 35.74 -5.29 42.99
C LYS A 15 36.52 -6.63 43.11
N ILE A 16 37.72 -6.71 42.56
CA ILE A 16 38.55 -7.91 42.65
C ILE A 16 39.00 -8.14 44.12
N THR A 17 39.37 -7.07 44.86
CA THR A 17 39.71 -7.15 46.26
C THR A 17 38.53 -7.66 47.12
N LEU A 18 37.30 -7.25 46.80
CA LEU A 18 36.10 -7.78 47.51
C LEU A 18 35.83 -9.26 47.21
N LEU A 19 36.25 -9.79 46.07
CA LEU A 19 36.10 -11.20 45.73
C LEU A 19 37.22 -12.08 46.26
N PHE A 20 38.39 -11.48 46.50
CA PHE A 20 39.59 -12.16 46.99
C PHE A 20 40.13 -11.43 48.24
N PRO A 21 39.63 -11.76 49.45
CA PRO A 21 40.01 -11.08 50.70
C PRO A 21 41.52 -11.10 51.01
N GLU A 22 42.24 -12.04 50.45
CA GLU A 22 43.72 -12.15 50.55
C GLU A 22 44.43 -10.91 49.94
N LEU A 23 43.80 -10.23 49.00
CA LEU A 23 44.31 -9.01 48.39
C LEU A 23 44.10 -7.78 49.26
N GLU A 24 43.18 -7.82 50.23
CA GLU A 24 42.92 -6.68 51.14
C GLU A 24 44.11 -6.41 52.05
N ILE A 25 44.86 -7.44 52.37
CA ILE A 25 46.00 -7.38 53.33
C ILE A 25 47.34 -7.16 52.58
N ASP A 26 47.41 -7.47 51.25
CA ASP A 26 48.63 -7.44 50.47
C ASP A 26 48.61 -6.29 49.44
N LEU A 27 49.09 -5.13 49.85
CA LEU A 27 49.15 -3.92 49.00
C LEU A 27 49.99 -4.11 47.74
N GLN A 28 51.03 -4.97 47.81
CA GLN A 28 51.91 -5.20 46.67
C GLN A 28 51.20 -5.97 45.55
N LYS A 29 50.39 -6.99 45.93
CA LYS A 29 49.55 -7.71 44.96
C LYS A 29 48.43 -6.85 44.40
N GLN A 30 47.84 -5.93 45.19
CA GLN A 30 46.87 -4.97 44.64
C GLN A 30 47.49 -4.09 43.57
N LEU A 31 48.71 -3.61 43.74
CA LEU A 31 49.44 -2.81 42.79
C LEU A 31 49.76 -3.60 41.51
N GLU A 32 50.12 -4.90 41.63
CA GLU A 32 50.37 -5.77 40.49
C GLU A 32 49.08 -6.00 39.68
N VAL A 33 47.94 -6.24 40.35
CA VAL A 33 46.63 -6.36 39.71
C VAL A 33 46.26 -5.06 39.03
N LYS A 34 46.47 -3.91 39.67
CA LYS A 34 46.22 -2.60 39.05
C LYS A 34 47.06 -2.40 37.79
N LYS A 35 48.37 -2.71 37.89
CA LYS A 35 49.28 -2.61 36.75
C LYS A 35 48.85 -3.47 35.56
N CYS A 36 48.45 -4.71 35.82
CA CYS A 36 47.96 -5.61 34.81
C CYS A 36 46.68 -5.09 34.10
N ILE A 37 45.77 -4.46 34.90
CA ILE A 37 44.55 -3.83 34.36
C ILE A 37 44.91 -2.59 33.53
N ASP A 38 45.79 -1.74 34.01
CA ASP A 38 46.24 -0.53 33.31
C ASP A 38 46.93 -0.87 31.98
N GLU A 39 47.80 -1.89 31.98
CA GLU A 39 48.41 -2.43 30.72
C GLU A 39 47.38 -2.96 29.76
N THR A 40 46.36 -3.67 30.27
CA THR A 40 45.27 -4.20 29.42
C THR A 40 44.42 -3.10 28.83
N LEU A 41 44.14 -2.03 29.61
CA LEU A 41 43.33 -0.88 29.16
C LEU A 41 44.09 0.13 28.33
N TYR A 42 45.42 -0.04 28.17
CA TYR A 42 46.25 0.91 27.44
C TYR A 42 45.84 1.08 25.97
N ASP A 43 45.46 -0.02 25.34
CA ASP A 43 45.02 -0.04 23.93
C ASP A 43 43.52 0.25 23.76
N TYR A 44 42.79 0.59 24.83
CA TYR A 44 41.35 0.83 24.81
C TYR A 44 41.01 2.23 25.32
N GLU A 45 40.06 2.89 24.63
CA GLU A 45 39.46 4.13 25.10
C GLU A 45 38.10 3.82 25.73
N VAL A 46 38.00 3.91 27.04
CA VAL A 46 36.75 3.64 27.77
C VAL A 46 35.87 4.88 27.76
N HIS A 47 34.66 4.74 27.22
CA HIS A 47 33.65 5.78 27.26
C HIS A 47 32.53 5.38 28.22
N THR A 48 32.03 6.36 28.98
CA THR A 48 30.80 6.16 29.76
C THR A 48 29.67 5.85 28.83
N LYS A 49 28.92 4.76 29.07
CA LYS A 49 27.67 4.52 28.40
C LYS A 49 26.76 5.72 28.66
N CYS A 50 26.50 6.54 27.64
CA CYS A 50 25.49 7.59 27.75
C CYS A 50 24.17 6.92 28.14
N THR A 51 23.78 7.11 29.40
CA THR A 51 22.47 6.71 29.96
C THR A 51 21.45 7.82 29.76
N ASP A 52 21.75 8.83 28.94
CA ASP A 52 20.72 9.74 28.51
C ASP A 52 19.65 8.87 27.88
N LEU A 53 18.42 9.04 28.35
CA LEU A 53 17.21 8.47 27.72
C LEU A 53 17.25 8.87 26.25
N VAL A 54 17.85 8.01 25.42
CA VAL A 54 17.90 8.24 23.98
C VAL A 54 16.47 8.06 23.51
N THR A 55 15.74 9.17 23.53
CA THR A 55 14.35 9.21 23.11
C THR A 55 14.24 8.77 21.65
N SER A 56 13.15 8.12 21.34
CA SER A 56 12.86 7.72 19.96
C SER A 56 12.88 8.94 19.05
N ASP A 57 13.64 8.87 17.95
CA ASP A 57 13.69 9.87 16.88
C ASP A 57 12.76 9.51 15.70
N ILE A 58 11.97 8.44 15.83
CA ILE A 58 11.12 7.90 14.77
C ILE A 58 10.10 8.94 14.29
N GLU A 59 9.51 9.70 15.22
CA GLU A 59 8.49 10.70 14.86
C GLU A 59 9.07 11.83 14.01
N GLU A 60 10.19 12.39 14.44
CA GLU A 60 10.92 13.43 13.70
C GLU A 60 11.31 12.93 12.30
N LYS A 61 11.95 11.77 12.22
CA LYS A 61 12.37 11.17 10.95
C LYS A 61 11.19 10.80 10.06
N ALA A 62 10.07 10.37 10.63
CA ALA A 62 8.85 10.08 9.89
C ALA A 62 8.24 11.35 9.25
N GLN A 63 8.26 12.48 9.97
CA GLN A 63 7.78 13.77 9.44
C GLN A 63 8.66 14.23 8.26
N LEU A 64 9.98 14.17 8.40
CA LEU A 64 10.94 14.49 7.33
C LEU A 64 10.75 13.57 6.12
N TYR A 65 10.65 12.25 6.35
CA TYR A 65 10.39 11.28 5.29
C TYR A 65 9.12 11.60 4.50
N LEU A 66 8.02 11.90 5.19
CA LEU A 66 6.75 12.22 4.54
C LEU A 66 6.81 13.53 3.76
N ALA A 67 7.57 14.52 4.24
CA ALA A 67 7.82 15.76 3.52
C ALA A 67 8.61 15.52 2.23
N CYS A 68 9.70 14.76 2.29
CA CYS A 68 10.49 14.36 1.11
C CYS A 68 9.62 13.60 0.10
N LYS A 69 8.83 12.62 0.56
CA LYS A 69 7.96 11.83 -0.32
C LYS A 69 6.81 12.65 -0.93
N LYS A 70 6.38 13.72 -0.27
CA LYS A 70 5.44 14.69 -0.84
C LYS A 70 6.08 15.49 -1.97
N LEU A 71 7.33 15.95 -1.80
CA LEU A 71 8.11 16.64 -2.85
C LEU A 71 8.38 15.73 -4.05
N GLU A 72 8.60 14.43 -3.83
CA GLU A 72 8.73 13.42 -4.89
C GLU A 72 7.40 13.13 -5.64
N GLY A 73 6.30 13.79 -5.28
CA GLY A 73 5.02 13.68 -5.97
C GLY A 73 4.17 12.46 -5.56
N LEU A 74 4.41 11.85 -4.40
CA LEU A 74 3.55 10.76 -3.94
C LEU A 74 2.11 11.25 -3.66
N SER A 75 1.13 10.42 -4.05
CA SER A 75 -0.29 10.75 -3.87
C SER A 75 -0.64 10.94 -2.38
N LYS A 76 -1.61 11.83 -2.09
CA LYS A 76 -2.15 12.06 -0.74
C LYS A 76 -2.52 10.75 -0.04
N LYS A 77 -3.13 9.81 -0.78
CA LYS A 77 -3.53 8.49 -0.25
C LYS A 77 -2.33 7.63 0.16
N THR A 78 -1.26 7.65 -0.64
CA THR A 78 -0.03 6.91 -0.33
C THR A 78 0.64 7.47 0.90
N LEU A 79 0.79 8.80 0.98
CA LEU A 79 1.34 9.50 2.14
C LEU A 79 0.54 9.22 3.42
N TYR A 80 -0.79 9.21 3.34
CA TYR A 80 -1.66 8.86 4.47
C TYR A 80 -1.40 7.42 4.96
N ASN A 81 -1.25 6.46 4.05
CA ASN A 81 -0.96 5.07 4.42
C ASN A 81 0.42 4.93 5.09
N TYR A 82 1.46 5.62 4.57
CA TYR A 82 2.77 5.68 5.22
C TYR A 82 2.67 6.29 6.61
N ARG A 83 1.98 7.44 6.75
CA ARG A 83 1.80 8.11 8.03
C ARG A 83 1.17 7.19 9.08
N LEU A 84 0.07 6.51 8.74
CA LEU A 84 -0.60 5.57 9.65
C LEU A 84 0.31 4.40 10.07
N PHE A 85 1.16 3.95 9.15
CA PHE A 85 2.09 2.87 9.45
C PHE A 85 3.25 3.35 10.35
N LEU A 86 3.82 4.52 10.07
CA LEU A 86 4.92 5.10 10.83
C LEU A 86 4.49 5.50 12.26
N ILE A 87 3.25 5.96 12.46
CA ILE A 87 2.67 6.15 13.79
C ILE A 87 2.72 4.83 14.60
N LYS A 88 2.32 3.70 14.00
CA LYS A 88 2.38 2.40 14.66
C LYS A 88 3.80 1.97 14.97
N LEU A 89 4.75 2.28 14.09
CA LEU A 89 6.16 2.03 14.31
C LEU A 89 6.68 2.84 15.51
N ASN A 90 6.35 4.13 15.58
CA ASN A 90 6.72 5.02 16.67
C ASN A 90 6.11 4.58 18.01
N MET A 91 4.84 4.14 18.00
CA MET A 91 4.19 3.62 19.21
C MET A 91 4.81 2.31 19.74
N TYR A 92 5.44 1.52 18.87
CA TYR A 92 6.04 0.25 19.24
C TYR A 92 7.47 0.39 19.74
N PHE A 93 8.27 1.26 19.13
CA PHE A 93 9.67 1.43 19.46
C PHE A 93 9.90 2.70 20.29
N ASN A 94 10.49 2.52 21.46
CA ASN A 94 10.96 3.63 22.31
C ASN A 94 12.48 3.72 22.26
N LYS A 95 13.05 3.75 21.05
CA LYS A 95 14.50 3.84 20.83
C LYS A 95 14.80 4.46 19.46
N PRO A 96 16.01 5.03 19.25
CA PRO A 96 16.38 5.66 17.99
C PRO A 96 16.39 4.69 16.82
N CYS A 97 16.12 5.21 15.61
CA CYS A 97 16.17 4.45 14.36
C CYS A 97 17.51 3.74 14.15
N SER A 98 18.62 4.34 14.57
CA SER A 98 19.98 3.79 14.43
C SER A 98 20.21 2.50 15.24
N THR A 99 19.44 2.30 16.33
CA THR A 99 19.57 1.13 17.22
C THR A 99 18.58 0.02 16.90
N ILE A 100 17.66 0.24 15.96
CA ILE A 100 16.68 -0.77 15.56
C ILE A 100 17.37 -1.85 14.71
N SER A 101 17.29 -3.09 15.18
CA SER A 101 17.85 -4.25 14.50
C SER A 101 16.83 -4.93 13.55
N THR A 102 17.33 -5.81 12.68
CA THR A 102 16.46 -6.65 11.85
C THR A 102 15.54 -7.55 12.69
N MET A 103 16.01 -8.00 13.86
CA MET A 103 15.20 -8.84 14.76
C MET A 103 14.06 -8.03 15.37
N ASP A 104 14.31 -6.80 15.78
CA ASP A 104 13.26 -5.90 16.29
C ASP A 104 12.15 -5.71 15.25
N LEU A 105 12.50 -5.48 13.99
CA LEU A 105 11.54 -5.34 12.90
C LEU A 105 10.75 -6.64 12.63
N ARG A 106 11.39 -7.81 12.79
CA ARG A 106 10.68 -9.09 12.69
C ARG A 106 9.66 -9.27 13.81
N MET A 107 10.02 -8.92 15.04
CA MET A 107 9.11 -8.99 16.19
C MET A 107 7.92 -8.01 16.01
N PHE A 108 8.20 -6.78 15.59
CA PHE A 108 7.15 -5.82 15.23
C PHE A 108 6.22 -6.36 14.14
N LEU A 109 6.77 -6.91 13.05
CA LEU A 109 5.98 -7.51 11.98
C LEU A 109 5.16 -8.71 12.45
N ALA A 110 5.70 -9.56 13.32
CA ALA A 110 4.98 -10.70 13.87
C ALA A 110 3.74 -10.25 14.66
N LEU A 111 3.86 -9.17 15.45
CA LEU A 111 2.73 -8.57 16.15
C LEU A 111 1.71 -7.98 15.16
N MET A 112 2.18 -7.20 14.17
CA MET A 112 1.32 -6.55 13.19
C MET A 112 0.65 -7.52 12.22
N ALA A 113 1.19 -8.73 12.07
CA ALA A 113 0.67 -9.77 11.17
C ALA A 113 -0.53 -10.53 11.75
N LYS A 114 -0.76 -10.49 13.07
CA LYS A 114 -1.88 -11.20 13.71
C LYS A 114 -3.21 -10.87 13.03
N GLY A 115 -3.91 -11.88 12.50
CA GLY A 115 -5.20 -11.74 11.81
C GLY A 115 -5.16 -10.97 10.47
N LYS A 116 -3.97 -10.75 9.89
CA LYS A 116 -3.83 -10.05 8.60
C LYS A 116 -3.47 -11.01 7.47
N GLN A 117 -3.95 -10.66 6.28
CA GLN A 117 -3.56 -11.39 5.07
C GLN A 117 -2.10 -11.13 4.70
N ALA A 118 -1.45 -12.10 4.07
CA ALA A 118 -0.05 -12.01 3.62
C ALA A 118 0.22 -10.77 2.74
N SER A 119 -0.74 -10.37 1.89
CA SER A 119 -0.65 -9.16 1.08
C SER A 119 -0.54 -7.87 1.91
N THR A 120 -1.24 -7.81 3.06
CA THR A 120 -1.16 -6.67 3.99
C THR A 120 0.20 -6.65 4.69
N VAL A 121 0.69 -7.82 5.12
CA VAL A 121 2.02 -7.94 5.74
C VAL A 121 3.11 -7.53 4.76
N ASN A 122 2.99 -7.94 3.49
CA ASN A 122 3.91 -7.52 2.43
C ASN A 122 3.92 -5.99 2.22
N SER A 123 2.78 -5.33 2.38
CA SER A 123 2.71 -3.86 2.34
C SER A 123 3.48 -3.24 3.51
N TYR A 124 3.38 -3.81 4.72
CA TYR A 124 4.16 -3.36 5.88
C TYR A 124 5.66 -3.54 5.67
N ILE A 125 6.08 -4.69 5.11
CA ILE A 125 7.49 -4.92 4.74
C ILE A 125 7.97 -3.88 3.73
N THR A 126 7.14 -3.53 2.75
CA THR A 126 7.46 -2.49 1.75
C THR A 126 7.62 -1.12 2.42
N TYR A 127 6.73 -0.76 3.35
CA TYR A 127 6.83 0.51 4.09
C TYR A 127 8.12 0.57 4.93
N LEU A 128 8.47 -0.51 5.64
CA LEU A 128 9.73 -0.58 6.39
C LEU A 128 10.95 -0.44 5.47
N LYS A 129 10.99 -1.20 4.38
CA LYS A 129 12.11 -1.12 3.43
C LYS A 129 12.30 0.28 2.86
N ASN A 130 11.20 0.94 2.52
CA ASN A 130 11.26 2.29 1.95
C ASN A 130 11.68 3.33 2.99
N PHE A 131 11.16 3.24 4.23
CA PHE A 131 11.51 4.17 5.29
C PHE A 131 12.97 4.00 5.75
N PHE A 132 13.38 2.77 6.10
CA PHE A 132 14.76 2.51 6.52
C PHE A 132 15.77 2.61 5.37
N GLY A 133 15.34 2.39 4.13
CA GLY A 133 16.16 2.66 2.95
C GLY A 133 16.41 4.15 2.77
N TRP A 134 15.40 4.98 2.97
CA TRP A 134 15.54 6.42 2.96
C TRP A 134 16.45 6.90 4.09
N LEU A 135 16.26 6.41 5.33
CA LEU A 135 17.15 6.73 6.45
C LEU A 135 18.62 6.40 6.16
N GLN A 136 18.89 5.29 5.47
CA GLN A 136 20.25 4.92 5.07
C GLN A 136 20.78 5.85 3.97
N ASN A 137 19.97 6.20 2.98
CA ASN A 137 20.38 7.09 1.88
C ASN A 137 20.65 8.52 2.35
N GLU A 138 19.93 8.99 3.37
CA GLU A 138 20.15 10.29 4.03
C GLU A 138 21.17 10.21 5.17
N GLU A 139 21.91 9.11 5.28
CA GLU A 139 22.99 8.89 6.25
C GLU A 139 22.57 8.95 7.74
N TYR A 140 21.26 8.88 8.05
CA TYR A 140 20.78 8.80 9.44
C TYR A 140 21.11 7.46 10.11
N ILE A 141 21.32 6.40 9.32
CA ILE A 141 21.72 5.07 9.78
C ILE A 141 22.77 4.46 8.84
N LEU A 142 23.75 3.76 9.40
CA LEU A 142 24.82 3.12 8.62
C LEU A 142 24.34 1.90 7.82
N LYS A 143 23.41 1.13 8.38
CA LYS A 143 22.89 -0.12 7.78
C LYS A 143 21.37 -0.15 7.84
N ASN A 144 20.75 -0.55 6.73
CA ASN A 144 19.30 -0.73 6.66
C ASN A 144 18.87 -2.05 7.32
N PRO A 145 18.23 -2.03 8.50
CA PRO A 145 17.78 -3.24 9.18
C PRO A 145 16.64 -3.94 8.44
N ALA A 146 15.91 -3.24 7.57
CA ALA A 146 14.81 -3.80 6.79
C ALA A 146 15.27 -4.50 5.49
N ALA A 147 16.54 -4.38 5.08
CA ALA A 147 17.06 -4.94 3.82
C ALA A 147 16.84 -6.46 3.73
N LYS A 148 17.06 -7.18 4.83
CA LYS A 148 16.96 -8.65 4.92
C LYS A 148 15.50 -9.15 5.10
N LEU A 149 14.51 -8.28 5.21
CA LEU A 149 13.10 -8.69 5.31
C LEU A 149 12.65 -9.26 3.96
N LYS A 150 12.08 -10.45 3.97
CA LYS A 150 11.54 -11.12 2.77
C LYS A 150 10.02 -11.04 2.78
N GLN A 151 9.43 -10.75 1.61
CA GLN A 151 7.99 -10.81 1.43
C GLN A 151 7.51 -12.26 1.44
N THR A 152 6.35 -12.48 2.03
CA THR A 152 5.67 -13.78 2.02
C THR A 152 5.11 -14.03 0.61
N LYS A 153 5.26 -15.24 0.11
CA LYS A 153 4.61 -15.65 -1.13
C LYS A 153 3.09 -15.59 -0.95
N VAL A 154 2.43 -14.80 -1.80
CA VAL A 154 0.96 -14.73 -1.83
C VAL A 154 0.48 -15.66 -2.93
N PRO A 155 -0.42 -16.61 -2.64
CA PRO A 155 -1.01 -17.45 -3.69
C PRO A 155 -1.61 -16.58 -4.79
N LYS A 156 -1.33 -16.89 -6.03
CA LYS A 156 -1.97 -16.24 -7.18
C LYS A 156 -3.40 -16.78 -7.30
N VAL A 157 -4.35 -16.12 -6.66
CA VAL A 157 -5.76 -16.47 -6.80
C VAL A 157 -6.27 -15.91 -8.12
N ILE A 158 -6.87 -16.76 -8.94
CA ILE A 158 -7.58 -16.35 -10.16
C ILE A 158 -8.86 -15.63 -9.71
N LEU A 159 -8.87 -14.32 -9.88
CA LEU A 159 -9.99 -13.48 -9.45
C LEU A 159 -11.03 -13.45 -10.58
N GLN A 160 -12.10 -14.19 -10.44
CA GLN A 160 -13.21 -14.24 -11.38
C GLN A 160 -14.01 -12.93 -11.44
N GLY A 161 -14.59 -12.64 -12.64
CA GLY A 161 -15.60 -11.59 -12.82
C GLY A 161 -16.94 -11.96 -12.18
N TYR A 162 -17.98 -11.20 -12.47
CA TYR A 162 -19.35 -11.58 -12.13
C TYR A 162 -19.84 -12.67 -13.05
N LYS A 163 -20.66 -13.59 -12.51
CA LYS A 163 -21.50 -14.45 -13.35
C LYS A 163 -22.57 -13.60 -14.03
N ALA A 164 -22.95 -13.95 -15.25
CA ALA A 164 -23.96 -13.20 -16.01
C ALA A 164 -25.27 -13.02 -15.24
N GLU A 165 -25.75 -14.09 -14.59
CA GLU A 165 -26.96 -14.04 -13.76
C GLU A 165 -26.88 -13.01 -12.61
N ASN A 166 -25.75 -12.96 -11.90
CA ASN A 166 -25.58 -12.01 -10.80
C ASN A 166 -25.46 -10.56 -11.33
N LEU A 167 -24.89 -10.37 -12.53
CA LEU A 167 -24.80 -9.07 -13.15
C LEU A 167 -26.20 -8.54 -13.50
N GLU A 168 -27.07 -9.40 -14.07
CA GLU A 168 -28.48 -9.04 -14.36
C GLU A 168 -29.26 -8.75 -13.09
N LYS A 169 -29.16 -9.57 -12.04
CA LYS A 169 -29.80 -9.29 -10.74
C LYS A 169 -29.39 -7.92 -10.17
N LEU A 170 -28.10 -7.55 -10.32
CA LEU A 170 -27.62 -6.24 -9.90
C LEU A 170 -28.18 -5.11 -10.75
N ARG A 171 -28.33 -5.33 -12.08
CA ARG A 171 -28.90 -4.38 -13.03
C ARG A 171 -30.36 -4.12 -12.71
N GLU A 172 -31.17 -5.17 -12.54
CA GLU A 172 -32.58 -5.08 -12.19
C GLU A 172 -32.82 -4.41 -10.83
N ALA A 173 -31.90 -4.58 -9.88
CA ALA A 173 -31.98 -3.93 -8.58
C ALA A 173 -31.64 -2.42 -8.60
N CYS A 174 -31.29 -1.84 -9.74
CA CYS A 174 -31.10 -0.39 -9.90
C CYS A 174 -32.46 0.30 -10.06
N ILE A 175 -32.86 1.13 -9.09
CA ILE A 175 -34.19 1.77 -9.08
C ILE A 175 -34.17 3.23 -9.58
N THR A 176 -33.08 3.96 -9.43
CA THR A 176 -32.96 5.35 -9.88
C THR A 176 -32.07 5.46 -11.12
N GLU A 177 -32.28 6.50 -11.93
CA GLU A 177 -31.43 6.74 -13.12
C GLU A 177 -29.96 6.93 -12.74
N LYS A 178 -29.67 7.56 -11.60
CA LYS A 178 -28.31 7.65 -11.03
C LYS A 178 -27.68 6.26 -10.81
N GLN A 179 -28.45 5.31 -10.29
CA GLN A 179 -27.96 3.94 -10.03
C GLN A 179 -27.75 3.18 -11.32
N LYS A 180 -28.67 3.30 -12.29
CA LYS A 180 -28.56 2.70 -13.60
C LYS A 180 -27.38 3.27 -14.38
N CYS A 181 -27.22 4.59 -14.38
CA CYS A 181 -26.08 5.28 -14.96
C CYS A 181 -24.75 4.78 -14.38
N LEU A 182 -24.61 4.72 -13.05
CA LEU A 182 -23.41 4.21 -12.40
C LEU A 182 -23.13 2.75 -12.77
N PHE A 183 -24.16 1.91 -12.75
CA PHE A 183 -24.03 0.49 -13.06
C PHE A 183 -23.56 0.29 -14.51
N GLU A 184 -24.23 0.90 -15.47
CA GLU A 184 -23.93 0.74 -16.91
C GLU A 184 -22.56 1.35 -17.29
N LEU A 185 -22.15 2.45 -16.64
CA LEU A 185 -20.80 2.99 -16.79
C LEU A 185 -19.74 2.01 -16.29
N LEU A 186 -19.94 1.42 -15.10
CA LEU A 186 -19.00 0.43 -14.56
C LEU A 186 -18.92 -0.82 -15.41
N ASP A 187 -20.06 -1.29 -15.92
CA ASP A 187 -20.17 -2.51 -16.72
C ASP A 187 -19.55 -2.34 -18.10
N SER A 188 -19.81 -1.21 -18.78
CA SER A 188 -19.35 -1.01 -20.16
C SER A 188 -17.92 -0.47 -20.26
N THR A 189 -17.52 0.49 -19.42
CA THR A 189 -16.24 1.20 -19.59
C THR A 189 -15.04 0.50 -18.97
N ALA A 190 -15.27 -0.43 -18.04
CA ALA A 190 -14.23 -1.03 -17.21
C ALA A 190 -13.38 -0.01 -16.42
N CYS A 191 -13.87 1.20 -16.20
CA CYS A 191 -13.19 2.26 -15.46
C CYS A 191 -12.96 1.91 -13.99
N ARG A 192 -11.93 2.50 -13.40
CA ARG A 192 -11.79 2.51 -11.95
C ARG A 192 -12.85 3.44 -11.36
N VAL A 193 -13.32 3.15 -10.15
CA VAL A 193 -14.30 4.02 -9.48
C VAL A 193 -13.81 5.45 -9.34
N SER A 194 -12.52 5.67 -9.12
CA SER A 194 -11.93 7.01 -9.07
C SER A 194 -11.82 7.71 -10.43
N GLU A 195 -11.92 6.98 -11.52
CA GLU A 195 -12.02 7.55 -12.86
C GLU A 195 -13.48 7.93 -13.14
N ILE A 196 -14.44 7.08 -12.77
CA ILE A 196 -15.89 7.36 -12.89
C ILE A 196 -16.29 8.56 -12.04
N ASP A 197 -15.78 8.65 -10.82
CA ASP A 197 -15.97 9.76 -9.90
C ASP A 197 -15.64 11.12 -10.53
N ASN A 198 -14.57 11.18 -11.30
CA ASN A 198 -14.05 12.39 -11.91
C ASN A 198 -14.53 12.67 -13.33
N ILE A 199 -15.44 11.87 -13.89
CA ILE A 199 -15.99 12.14 -15.23
C ILE A 199 -16.84 13.39 -15.19
N LYS A 200 -16.56 14.29 -16.12
CA LYS A 200 -17.35 15.47 -16.37
C LYS A 200 -18.16 15.31 -17.67
N ILE A 201 -19.27 16.04 -17.77
CA ILE A 201 -20.17 15.97 -18.93
C ILE A 201 -19.44 16.42 -20.18
N GLU A 202 -18.57 17.44 -20.08
CA GLU A 202 -17.77 17.96 -21.16
C GLU A 202 -16.69 16.97 -21.67
N ASP A 203 -16.33 15.93 -20.91
CA ASP A 203 -15.37 14.89 -21.32
C ASP A 203 -16.02 13.80 -22.21
N ILE A 204 -17.35 13.87 -22.42
CA ILE A 204 -18.12 12.85 -23.12
C ILE A 204 -18.31 13.18 -24.59
N ASN A 205 -17.82 12.31 -25.46
CA ASN A 205 -18.20 12.33 -26.87
C ASN A 205 -19.42 11.44 -27.08
N TRP A 206 -20.58 12.06 -27.20
CA TRP A 206 -21.87 11.37 -27.36
C TRP A 206 -22.03 10.64 -28.71
N THR A 207 -21.35 11.12 -29.76
CA THR A 207 -21.41 10.54 -31.11
C THR A 207 -20.58 9.26 -31.15
N GLU A 208 -19.30 9.34 -30.69
CA GLU A 208 -18.37 8.22 -30.67
C GLU A 208 -18.60 7.28 -29.47
N GLN A 209 -19.53 7.61 -28.57
CA GLN A 209 -19.76 6.89 -27.32
C GLN A 209 -18.47 6.65 -26.54
N SER A 210 -17.68 7.69 -26.38
CA SER A 210 -16.36 7.64 -25.72
C SER A 210 -16.21 8.71 -24.66
N ILE A 211 -15.33 8.45 -23.68
CA ILE A 211 -15.02 9.36 -22.58
C ILE A 211 -13.51 9.43 -22.42
N VAL A 212 -12.96 10.62 -22.25
CA VAL A 212 -11.57 10.82 -21.85
C VAL A 212 -11.49 10.69 -20.33
N VAL A 213 -10.77 9.69 -19.83
CA VAL A 213 -10.61 9.48 -18.39
C VAL A 213 -9.14 9.65 -17.97
N THR A 214 -8.95 10.29 -16.82
CA THR A 214 -7.61 10.50 -16.25
C THR A 214 -7.33 9.45 -15.18
N GLY A 215 -6.30 8.64 -15.39
CA GLY A 215 -5.90 7.57 -14.50
C GLY A 215 -4.75 7.95 -13.56
N LYS A 216 -4.15 6.93 -12.92
CA LYS A 216 -3.01 7.10 -12.02
C LYS A 216 -1.81 7.74 -12.74
N GLY A 217 -1.22 8.76 -12.12
CA GLY A 217 -0.09 9.51 -12.68
C GLY A 217 -0.50 10.50 -13.76
N ASN A 218 -1.73 10.99 -13.72
CA ASN A 218 -2.30 11.96 -14.65
C ASN A 218 -2.27 11.51 -16.13
N LYS A 219 -2.28 10.18 -16.37
CA LYS A 219 -2.30 9.63 -17.72
C LYS A 219 -3.74 9.54 -18.21
N GLN A 220 -4.01 10.18 -19.34
CA GLN A 220 -5.30 10.13 -19.99
C GLN A 220 -5.43 8.93 -20.93
N ARG A 221 -6.63 8.40 -21.05
CA ARG A 221 -7.00 7.42 -22.06
C ARG A 221 -8.47 7.57 -22.45
N ILE A 222 -8.80 7.09 -23.62
CA ILE A 222 -10.18 6.99 -24.11
C ILE A 222 -10.76 5.65 -23.67
N VAL A 223 -11.97 5.66 -23.16
CA VAL A 223 -12.79 4.49 -22.87
C VAL A 223 -14.11 4.60 -23.63
N TYR A 224 -14.72 3.46 -23.92
CA TYR A 224 -15.98 3.40 -24.67
C TYR A 224 -17.10 2.93 -23.77
N PHE A 225 -18.31 3.42 -23.99
CA PHE A 225 -19.49 3.05 -23.25
C PHE A 225 -20.60 2.51 -24.16
N SER A 226 -21.45 1.65 -23.59
CA SER A 226 -22.54 1.03 -24.31
C SER A 226 -23.70 2.00 -24.60
N THR A 227 -24.57 1.64 -25.56
CA THR A 227 -25.82 2.37 -25.82
C THR A 227 -26.72 2.43 -24.57
N LYS A 228 -26.76 1.37 -23.75
CA LYS A 228 -27.47 1.39 -22.47
C LYS A 228 -26.91 2.45 -21.52
N ALA A 229 -25.59 2.53 -21.39
CA ALA A 229 -24.95 3.58 -20.59
C ALA A 229 -25.28 4.97 -21.13
N LYS A 230 -25.26 5.17 -22.47
CA LYS A 230 -25.66 6.44 -23.09
C LYS A 230 -27.07 6.87 -22.69
N LEU A 231 -28.03 5.96 -22.75
CA LEU A 231 -29.42 6.23 -22.42
C LEU A 231 -29.57 6.65 -20.95
N HIS A 232 -29.02 5.87 -20.03
CA HIS A 232 -29.11 6.16 -18.59
C HIS A 232 -28.27 7.38 -18.16
N MET A 233 -27.15 7.66 -18.82
CA MET A 233 -26.42 8.91 -18.61
C MET A 233 -27.26 10.11 -19.00
N LYS A 234 -27.85 10.12 -20.19
CA LYS A 234 -28.70 11.22 -20.65
C LYS A 234 -29.92 11.40 -19.76
N ALA A 235 -30.59 10.33 -19.35
CA ALA A 235 -31.72 10.38 -18.44
C ALA A 235 -31.34 10.91 -17.04
N TYR A 236 -30.13 10.63 -16.56
CA TYR A 236 -29.67 11.11 -15.26
C TYR A 236 -29.12 12.55 -15.30
N ILE A 237 -28.47 12.93 -16.38
CA ILE A 237 -27.88 14.27 -16.53
C ILE A 237 -28.99 15.30 -16.79
N GLU A 238 -30.08 14.88 -17.47
CA GLU A 238 -31.18 15.75 -17.91
C GLU A 238 -30.65 16.92 -18.75
N ASP A 239 -30.96 18.18 -18.37
CA ASP A 239 -30.57 19.38 -19.11
C ASP A 239 -29.17 19.91 -18.73
N ARG A 240 -28.43 19.23 -17.86
CA ARG A 240 -27.08 19.65 -17.48
C ARG A 240 -26.11 19.48 -18.67
N THR A 241 -25.34 20.52 -18.95
CA THR A 241 -24.37 20.55 -20.07
C THR A 241 -22.91 20.48 -19.60
N GLU A 242 -22.65 20.76 -18.33
CA GLU A 242 -21.28 20.82 -17.77
C GLU A 242 -21.20 20.30 -16.33
N GLY A 243 -19.99 20.09 -15.87
CA GLY A 243 -19.69 19.65 -14.50
C GLY A 243 -19.67 18.14 -14.34
N TYR A 244 -19.46 17.69 -13.09
CA TYR A 244 -19.39 16.27 -12.77
C TYR A 244 -20.69 15.53 -13.06
N ILE A 245 -20.59 14.29 -13.62
CA ILE A 245 -21.78 13.48 -13.85
C ILE A 245 -22.51 13.21 -12.53
N PHE A 246 -21.79 12.73 -11.52
CA PHE A 246 -22.37 12.27 -10.25
C PHE A 246 -22.39 13.36 -9.21
N LEU A 247 -23.60 13.77 -8.81
CA LEU A 247 -23.86 14.77 -7.80
C LEU A 247 -24.61 14.18 -6.61
N SER A 248 -24.56 14.86 -5.45
CA SER A 248 -25.37 14.51 -4.28
C SER A 248 -26.85 14.76 -4.54
N ASP A 249 -27.71 13.94 -3.91
CA ASP A 249 -29.17 14.11 -4.03
C ASP A 249 -29.69 15.33 -3.22
N LYS A 250 -28.88 15.82 -2.29
CA LYS A 250 -29.21 16.97 -1.43
C LYS A 250 -28.59 18.24 -1.98
N ALA A 251 -29.37 19.34 -2.00
CA ALA A 251 -28.81 20.65 -2.29
C ALA A 251 -27.63 20.97 -1.36
N PRO A 252 -26.60 21.64 -1.86
CA PRO A 252 -26.41 22.27 -3.17
C PRO A 252 -25.92 21.36 -4.30
N HIS A 253 -26.28 20.07 -4.33
CA HIS A 253 -25.92 19.09 -5.37
C HIS A 253 -24.42 19.04 -5.70
N GLN A 254 -23.60 18.89 -4.65
CA GLN A 254 -22.15 18.82 -4.79
C GLN A 254 -21.70 17.50 -5.42
N HIS A 255 -20.54 17.54 -6.06
CA HIS A 255 -19.85 16.34 -6.50
C HIS A 255 -19.74 15.30 -5.38
N ILE A 256 -20.05 14.05 -5.71
CA ILE A 256 -19.93 12.94 -4.76
C ILE A 256 -18.62 12.17 -4.96
N GLU A 257 -17.97 11.83 -3.87
CA GLU A 257 -16.70 11.12 -3.89
C GLU A 257 -16.87 9.59 -4.07
N VAL A 258 -15.77 8.91 -4.39
CA VAL A 258 -15.65 7.45 -4.53
C VAL A 258 -16.41 6.67 -3.47
N ARG A 259 -16.39 7.13 -2.21
CA ARG A 259 -17.03 6.43 -1.10
C ARG A 259 -18.56 6.41 -1.23
N ALA A 260 -19.15 7.48 -1.73
CA ALA A 260 -20.60 7.55 -1.98
C ALA A 260 -21.00 6.60 -3.12
N LEU A 261 -20.22 6.56 -4.22
CA LEU A 261 -20.45 5.62 -5.32
C LEU A 261 -20.37 4.15 -4.85
N GLN A 262 -19.41 3.84 -3.97
CA GLN A 262 -19.29 2.51 -3.37
C GLN A 262 -20.49 2.17 -2.47
N LEU A 263 -21.05 3.15 -1.74
CA LEU A 263 -22.24 2.98 -0.93
C LEU A 263 -23.48 2.70 -1.80
N ILE A 264 -23.63 3.40 -2.92
CA ILE A 264 -24.68 3.14 -3.91
C ILE A 264 -24.62 1.66 -4.36
N LEU A 265 -23.44 1.18 -4.77
CA LEU A 265 -23.27 -0.23 -5.15
C LEU A 265 -23.58 -1.22 -4.03
N SER A 266 -23.22 -0.88 -2.79
CA SER A 266 -23.55 -1.70 -1.62
C SER A 266 -25.05 -1.82 -1.41
N ASN A 267 -25.79 -0.74 -1.63
CA ASN A 267 -27.25 -0.71 -1.53
C ASN A 267 -27.93 -1.51 -2.67
N ILE A 268 -27.40 -1.38 -3.90
CA ILE A 268 -27.86 -2.20 -5.05
C ILE A 268 -27.66 -3.69 -4.73
N LYS A 269 -26.46 -4.07 -4.23
CA LYS A 269 -26.16 -5.45 -3.83
C LYS A 269 -27.17 -6.00 -2.83
N LYS A 270 -27.49 -5.22 -1.79
CA LYS A 270 -28.46 -5.66 -0.74
C LYS A 270 -29.83 -5.96 -1.33
N ARG A 271 -30.33 -5.11 -2.23
CA ARG A 271 -31.62 -5.32 -2.91
C ARG A 271 -31.60 -6.51 -3.87
N ALA A 272 -30.49 -6.68 -4.60
CA ALA A 272 -30.33 -7.79 -5.54
C ALA A 272 -30.22 -9.16 -4.87
N GLY A 273 -30.04 -9.24 -3.54
CA GLY A 273 -29.83 -10.50 -2.83
C GLY A 273 -28.55 -11.25 -3.23
N VAL A 274 -27.60 -10.57 -3.86
CA VAL A 274 -26.35 -11.19 -4.32
C VAL A 274 -25.41 -11.38 -3.14
N THR A 275 -25.02 -12.63 -2.86
CA THR A 275 -24.16 -12.98 -1.71
C THR A 275 -22.69 -12.63 -1.93
N GLU A 276 -22.21 -12.72 -3.18
CA GLU A 276 -20.84 -12.42 -3.50
C GLU A 276 -20.47 -10.94 -3.26
N ARG A 277 -19.19 -10.67 -3.05
CA ARG A 277 -18.70 -9.30 -2.82
C ARG A 277 -18.86 -8.45 -4.06
N VAL A 278 -19.68 -7.40 -3.99
CA VAL A 278 -19.85 -6.41 -5.07
C VAL A 278 -18.92 -5.22 -4.83
N HIS A 279 -18.08 -4.92 -5.84
CA HIS A 279 -17.18 -3.77 -5.84
C HIS A 279 -16.73 -3.42 -7.27
N CYS A 280 -16.38 -2.17 -7.49
CA CYS A 280 -16.06 -1.63 -8.82
C CYS A 280 -14.97 -2.41 -9.58
N HIS A 281 -13.92 -2.87 -8.90
CA HIS A 281 -12.86 -3.66 -9.55
C HIS A 281 -13.35 -5.00 -10.11
N LYS A 282 -14.47 -5.53 -9.60
CA LYS A 282 -15.03 -6.77 -10.12
C LYS A 282 -15.73 -6.54 -11.46
N PHE A 283 -16.42 -5.41 -11.65
CA PHE A 283 -16.95 -4.99 -12.96
C PHE A 283 -15.83 -4.89 -14.00
N ARG A 284 -14.75 -4.22 -13.63
CA ARG A 284 -13.59 -4.10 -14.51
C ARG A 284 -12.99 -5.46 -14.92
N ARG A 285 -12.97 -6.43 -14.01
CA ARG A 285 -12.55 -7.81 -14.34
C ARG A 285 -13.54 -8.50 -15.25
N THR A 286 -14.83 -8.37 -14.99
CA THR A 286 -15.89 -8.93 -15.81
C THR A 286 -15.75 -8.43 -17.25
N GLN A 287 -15.62 -7.13 -17.43
CA GLN A 287 -15.48 -6.52 -18.75
C GLN A 287 -14.16 -6.93 -19.43
N ALA A 288 -13.04 -6.98 -18.71
CA ALA A 288 -11.77 -7.45 -19.24
C ALA A 288 -11.86 -8.89 -19.77
N THR A 289 -12.49 -9.78 -18.98
CA THR A 289 -12.70 -11.18 -19.37
C THR A 289 -13.66 -11.27 -20.54
N TYR A 290 -14.74 -10.49 -20.54
CA TYR A 290 -15.68 -10.44 -21.65
C TYR A 290 -15.03 -10.01 -22.95
N LEU A 291 -14.26 -8.92 -22.94
CA LEU A 291 -13.55 -8.42 -24.13
C LEU A 291 -12.55 -9.43 -24.69
N LEU A 292 -11.78 -10.11 -23.83
CA LEU A 292 -10.88 -11.19 -24.24
C LEU A 292 -11.64 -12.36 -24.83
N ASN A 293 -12.76 -12.76 -24.20
CA ASN A 293 -13.59 -13.85 -24.70
C ASN A 293 -14.30 -13.51 -26.02
N SER A 294 -14.53 -12.23 -26.26
CA SER A 294 -15.08 -11.73 -27.53
C SER A 294 -14.02 -11.56 -28.64
N GLY A 295 -12.78 -11.99 -28.39
CA GLY A 295 -11.71 -11.98 -29.40
C GLY A 295 -10.84 -10.72 -29.44
N MET A 296 -10.99 -9.80 -28.48
CA MET A 296 -10.10 -8.65 -28.38
C MET A 296 -8.70 -9.10 -27.96
N THR A 297 -7.67 -8.54 -28.56
CA THR A 297 -6.28 -8.84 -28.22
C THR A 297 -5.95 -8.37 -26.79
N ILE A 298 -5.01 -9.07 -26.13
CA ILE A 298 -4.54 -8.68 -24.79
C ILE A 298 -4.05 -7.23 -24.76
N GLN A 299 -3.36 -6.79 -25.82
CA GLN A 299 -2.88 -5.41 -25.98
C GLN A 299 -4.05 -4.42 -26.08
N GLY A 300 -5.12 -4.76 -26.79
CA GLY A 300 -6.35 -3.97 -26.88
C GLY A 300 -7.00 -3.79 -25.51
N VAL A 301 -7.19 -4.90 -24.78
CA VAL A 301 -7.73 -4.87 -23.44
C VAL A 301 -6.82 -4.07 -22.47
N GLN A 302 -5.50 -4.22 -22.60
CA GLN A 302 -4.53 -3.47 -21.79
C GLN A 302 -4.67 -1.96 -22.02
N LYS A 303 -4.83 -1.51 -23.26
CA LYS A 303 -5.04 -0.09 -23.61
C LYS A 303 -6.34 0.44 -22.99
N ILE A 304 -7.47 -0.27 -23.16
CA ILE A 304 -8.78 0.12 -22.59
C ILE A 304 -8.68 0.21 -21.06
N LEU A 305 -8.06 -0.78 -20.43
CA LEU A 305 -7.89 -0.80 -18.98
C LEU A 305 -6.88 0.25 -18.50
N GLY A 306 -5.93 0.69 -19.31
CA GLY A 306 -4.85 1.59 -18.89
C GLY A 306 -3.94 0.92 -17.85
N HIS A 307 -3.52 -0.32 -18.12
CA HIS A 307 -2.51 -1.01 -17.32
C HIS A 307 -1.12 -0.62 -17.80
N THR A 308 -0.29 -0.11 -16.89
CA THR A 308 1.12 0.22 -17.18
C THR A 308 2.02 -1.01 -17.19
N SER A 309 1.60 -2.12 -16.54
CA SER A 309 2.34 -3.39 -16.53
C SER A 309 1.53 -4.48 -17.23
N PRO A 310 2.13 -5.23 -18.18
CA PRO A 310 1.52 -6.39 -18.82
C PRO A 310 1.06 -7.46 -17.86
N ASP A 311 1.80 -7.68 -16.76
CA ASP A 311 1.51 -8.70 -15.74
C ASP A 311 0.09 -8.59 -15.16
N THR A 312 -0.44 -7.37 -15.11
CA THR A 312 -1.79 -7.12 -14.58
C THR A 312 -2.85 -7.65 -15.53
N THR A 313 -2.62 -7.58 -16.85
CA THR A 313 -3.56 -8.05 -17.87
C THR A 313 -3.39 -9.56 -18.13
N GLN A 314 -2.16 -10.09 -18.02
CA GLN A 314 -1.90 -11.54 -18.17
C GLN A 314 -2.67 -12.38 -17.13
N ARG A 315 -3.04 -11.82 -15.98
CA ARG A 315 -3.92 -12.49 -15.01
C ARG A 315 -5.30 -12.82 -15.56
N TYR A 316 -5.78 -12.06 -16.54
CA TYR A 316 -7.05 -12.33 -17.23
C TYR A 316 -6.88 -13.32 -18.37
N ALA A 317 -5.72 -13.37 -19.00
CA ALA A 317 -5.42 -14.33 -20.06
C ALA A 317 -5.39 -15.80 -19.58
N GLN A 318 -5.04 -16.03 -18.31
CA GLN A 318 -5.10 -17.38 -17.70
C GLN A 318 -6.53 -17.91 -17.52
N LEU A 319 -7.55 -17.02 -17.57
CA LEU A 319 -8.98 -17.41 -17.54
C LEU A 319 -9.47 -17.96 -18.91
N SER A 320 -8.66 -17.86 -19.95
CA SER A 320 -9.05 -18.09 -21.33
C SER A 320 -8.68 -19.48 -21.86
N GLN A 321 -8.67 -20.54 -21.03
CA GLN A 321 -8.55 -21.91 -21.56
C GLN A 321 -9.73 -22.27 -22.49
N GLU A 322 -10.92 -21.74 -22.23
CA GLU A 322 -12.07 -21.89 -23.13
C GLU A 322 -11.84 -21.18 -24.48
N ASN A 323 -11.23 -20.02 -24.48
CA ASN A 323 -10.88 -19.31 -25.71
C ASN A 323 -9.79 -20.03 -26.51
N LEU A 324 -8.78 -20.55 -25.84
CA LEU A 324 -7.74 -21.34 -26.51
C LEU A 324 -8.37 -22.54 -27.24
N LYS A 325 -9.32 -23.21 -26.59
CA LYS A 325 -10.07 -24.33 -27.19
C LYS A 325 -10.94 -23.87 -28.36
N ASN A 326 -11.58 -22.72 -28.24
CA ASN A 326 -12.43 -22.16 -29.29
C ASN A 326 -11.58 -21.62 -30.46
N GLU A 327 -10.47 -20.97 -30.17
CA GLU A 327 -9.52 -20.47 -31.17
C GLU A 327 -8.83 -21.62 -31.89
N TYR A 328 -8.41 -22.67 -31.19
CA TYR A 328 -7.89 -23.90 -31.76
C TYR A 328 -8.92 -24.55 -32.72
N LYS A 329 -10.18 -24.71 -32.22
CA LYS A 329 -11.26 -25.26 -33.08
C LYS A 329 -11.54 -24.41 -34.33
N ARG A 330 -11.41 -23.09 -34.23
CA ARG A 330 -11.64 -22.16 -35.34
C ARG A 330 -10.52 -22.19 -36.39
N LEU A 331 -9.28 -22.51 -35.95
CA LEU A 331 -8.10 -22.52 -36.82
C LEU A 331 -7.81 -23.90 -37.41
N VAL A 332 -8.32 -24.98 -36.81
CA VAL A 332 -7.97 -26.38 -37.15
C VAL A 332 -9.19 -27.10 -37.79
N VAL A 333 -10.34 -26.45 -37.87
CA VAL A 333 -11.51 -26.89 -38.64
C VAL A 333 -11.73 -25.96 -39.81
#